data_02480dd7224f0a0decfd175282847c91
#
_entry.id   02480dd7224f0a0decfd175282847c91
#
_cell.length_a   1.000
_cell.length_b   1.000
_cell.length_c   1.000
_cell.angle_alpha   90.00
_cell.angle_beta   90.00
_cell.angle_gamma   90.00
#
_symmetry.space_group_name_H-M   'P 1'
#
loop_
_entity.id
_entity.type
_entity.pdbx_description
1 polymer ?
#
loop_
_entity_poly.entity_id
_entity_poly.type
_entity_poly.pdbx_seq_one_letter_code
_entity_poly.pdbx_strand_id
1 'polypeptide(L)'
;MNEKYIQILGIMITLAYGVFVVFLYAAEPRSLEEISYKAIETVQNAATKGQVITGTYEIDQAKFAEGVSAFHQNNFILARDSFAKADPERRDAKTQFYIAYSLYRQGWGRLTNDDALFKQALESLERVNFIDKNFRSDDAALQLRTPAELKNELEEGLRVTADDFNPLKVLRERK
;
A
#
# COMPACT_ATOMS: atom_id res chain seq x y z
N MET A 1 41.87 35.28 27.09
CA MET A 1 41.51 34.18 26.19
C MET A 1 42.56 34.12 25.10
N ASN A 2 43.26 33.00 24.91
CA ASN A 2 44.43 32.96 23.99
C ASN A 2 43.93 33.15 22.55
N GLU A 3 44.56 34.03 21.78
CA GLU A 3 44.23 34.35 20.38
C GLU A 3 44.07 33.08 19.49
N LYS A 4 44.83 32.03 19.80
CA LYS A 4 44.74 30.74 19.13
C LYS A 4 43.37 30.07 19.28
N TYR A 5 42.70 30.18 20.42
CA TYR A 5 41.35 29.61 20.64
C TYR A 5 40.29 30.38 19.90
N ILE A 6 40.45 31.70 19.73
CA ILE A 6 39.54 32.55 18.94
C ILE A 6 39.64 32.19 17.47
N GLN A 7 40.86 31.96 16.97
CA GLN A 7 41.06 31.54 15.56
C GLN A 7 40.48 30.15 15.28
N ILE A 8 40.71 29.19 16.20
CA ILE A 8 40.15 27.83 16.07
C ILE A 8 38.61 27.86 16.10
N LEU A 9 38.02 28.64 17.01
CA LEU A 9 36.58 28.79 17.11
C LEU A 9 36.00 29.40 15.84
N GLY A 10 36.65 30.42 15.27
CA GLY A 10 36.25 31.05 14.02
C GLY A 10 36.25 30.06 12.83
N ILE A 11 37.31 29.24 12.74
CA ILE A 11 37.39 28.19 11.68
C ILE A 11 36.28 27.14 11.84
N MET A 12 36.00 26.70 13.08
CA MET A 12 34.94 25.74 13.36
C MET A 12 33.54 26.27 12.98
N ILE A 13 33.26 27.53 13.31
CA ILE A 13 31.99 28.17 12.95
C ILE A 13 31.86 28.29 11.44
N THR A 14 32.93 28.67 10.73
CA THR A 14 32.92 28.79 9.25
C THR A 14 32.73 27.44 8.59
N LEU A 15 33.37 26.38 9.10
CA LEU A 15 33.17 25.01 8.61
C LEU A 15 31.73 24.52 8.84
N ALA A 16 31.18 24.74 10.05
CA ALA A 16 29.81 24.36 10.37
C ALA A 16 28.79 25.11 9.49
N TYR A 17 29.01 26.40 9.24
CA TYR A 17 28.19 27.18 8.32
C TYR A 17 28.29 26.68 6.88
N GLY A 18 29.51 26.35 6.42
CA GLY A 18 29.73 25.78 5.08
C GLY A 18 28.99 24.45 4.89
N VAL A 19 29.07 23.55 5.87
CA VAL A 19 28.34 22.28 5.85
C VAL A 19 26.83 22.51 5.89
N PHE A 20 26.36 23.47 6.68
CA PHE A 20 24.95 23.85 6.74
C PHE A 20 24.42 24.40 5.40
N VAL A 21 25.18 25.24 4.73
CA VAL A 21 24.83 25.77 3.39
C VAL A 21 24.80 24.67 2.36
N VAL A 22 25.80 23.77 2.36
CA VAL A 22 25.82 22.60 1.44
C VAL A 22 24.65 21.68 1.73
N PHE A 23 24.31 21.46 3.00
CA PHE A 23 23.12 20.69 3.38
C PHE A 23 21.82 21.34 2.89
N LEU A 24 21.66 22.64 3.04
CA LEU A 24 20.51 23.37 2.50
C LEU A 24 20.43 23.26 0.98
N TYR A 25 21.57 23.34 0.28
CA TYR A 25 21.63 23.26 -1.18
C TYR A 25 21.37 21.83 -1.68
N ALA A 26 21.87 20.82 -0.97
CA ALA A 26 21.65 19.40 -1.27
C ALA A 26 20.25 18.92 -0.89
N ALA A 27 19.66 19.55 0.12
CA ALA A 27 18.30 19.27 0.60
C ALA A 27 17.23 20.15 -0.07
N GLU A 28 17.58 20.91 -1.13
CA GLU A 28 16.61 21.77 -1.82
C GLU A 28 15.34 20.96 -2.19
N PRO A 29 14.23 21.20 -1.50
CA PRO A 29 12.96 20.70 -1.98
C PRO A 29 12.64 21.49 -3.27
N ARG A 30 12.44 20.77 -4.35
CA ARG A 30 12.28 21.30 -5.69
C ARG A 30 11.08 22.23 -5.87
N SER A 31 10.21 22.32 -4.85
CA SER A 31 9.14 23.33 -4.75
C SER A 31 8.61 23.47 -3.32
N LEU A 32 8.08 24.63 -2.95
CA LEU A 32 7.37 24.87 -1.68
C LEU A 32 6.15 23.93 -1.52
N GLU A 33 5.57 23.51 -2.64
CA GLU A 33 4.48 22.52 -2.65
C GLU A 33 4.94 21.16 -2.15
N GLU A 34 6.14 20.70 -2.50
CA GLU A 34 6.69 19.42 -2.06
C GLU A 34 6.99 19.41 -0.55
N ILE A 35 7.43 20.55 0.01
CA ILE A 35 7.64 20.70 1.46
C ILE A 35 6.30 20.64 2.20
N SER A 36 5.29 21.34 1.71
CA SER A 36 3.97 21.36 2.34
C SER A 36 3.32 19.97 2.26
N TYR A 37 3.48 19.27 1.15
CA TYR A 37 2.96 17.92 0.96
C TYR A 37 3.62 16.91 1.93
N LYS A 38 4.95 16.92 2.02
CA LYS A 38 5.69 16.07 2.96
C LYS A 38 5.41 16.40 4.43
N ALA A 39 5.24 17.68 4.74
CA ALA A 39 4.89 18.10 6.10
C ALA A 39 3.48 17.64 6.48
N ILE A 40 2.50 17.79 5.59
CA ILE A 40 1.13 17.32 5.79
C ILE A 40 1.10 15.79 5.91
N GLU A 41 1.79 15.08 5.03
CA GLU A 41 1.90 13.62 5.07
C GLU A 41 2.52 13.12 6.39
N THR A 42 3.59 13.78 6.86
CA THR A 42 4.25 13.43 8.13
C THR A 42 3.32 13.65 9.32
N VAL A 43 2.57 14.75 9.35
CA VAL A 43 1.60 15.06 10.41
C VAL A 43 0.43 14.07 10.37
N GLN A 44 -0.10 13.75 9.19
CA GLN A 44 -1.16 12.77 9.03
C GLN A 44 -0.72 11.37 9.48
N ASN A 45 0.48 10.93 9.09
CA ASN A 45 1.03 9.65 9.51
C ASN A 45 1.26 9.58 11.03
N ALA A 46 1.67 10.68 11.66
CA ALA A 46 1.80 10.74 13.12
C ALA A 46 0.44 10.70 13.82
N ALA A 47 -0.57 11.38 13.27
CA ALA A 47 -1.93 11.38 13.79
C ALA A 47 -2.59 9.99 13.68
N THR A 48 -2.48 9.32 12.52
CA THR A 48 -3.00 7.95 12.31
C THR A 48 -2.34 6.94 13.24
N LYS A 49 -1.03 7.02 13.44
CA LYS A 49 -0.34 6.18 14.44
C LYS A 49 -0.84 6.41 15.86
N GLY A 50 -1.09 7.67 16.22
CA GLY A 50 -1.70 8.03 17.50
C GLY A 50 -3.10 7.42 17.67
N GLN A 51 -3.92 7.46 16.65
CA GLN A 51 -5.27 6.85 16.63
C GLN A 51 -5.22 5.33 16.79
N VAL A 52 -4.26 4.66 16.16
CA VAL A 52 -4.07 3.20 16.34
C VAL A 52 -3.72 2.87 17.79
N ILE A 53 -2.87 3.66 18.45
CA ILE A 53 -2.48 3.46 19.85
C ILE A 53 -3.68 3.67 20.78
N THR A 54 -4.55 4.62 20.49
CA THR A 54 -5.75 4.93 21.29
C THR A 54 -6.96 4.05 20.94
N GLY A 55 -6.88 3.21 19.91
CA GLY A 55 -7.97 2.36 19.44
C GLY A 55 -9.10 3.13 18.72
N THR A 56 -8.84 4.37 18.30
CA THR A 56 -9.81 5.23 17.59
C THR A 56 -9.49 5.35 16.09
N TYR A 57 -8.71 4.41 15.56
CA TYR A 57 -8.32 4.44 14.15
C TYR A 57 -9.54 4.22 13.24
N GLU A 58 -9.76 5.14 12.33
CA GLU A 58 -10.76 5.07 11.27
C GLU A 58 -10.07 5.30 9.92
N ILE A 59 -10.55 4.61 8.89
CA ILE A 59 -10.05 4.78 7.52
C ILE A 59 -10.59 6.05 6.89
N ASP A 60 -9.89 6.57 5.88
CA ASP A 60 -10.41 7.65 5.02
C ASP A 60 -11.50 7.09 4.09
N GLN A 61 -12.75 7.35 4.44
CA GLN A 61 -13.92 6.87 3.71
C GLN A 61 -14.00 7.42 2.28
N ALA A 62 -13.51 8.64 2.03
CA ALA A 62 -13.51 9.22 0.69
C ALA A 62 -12.52 8.48 -0.22
N LYS A 63 -11.32 8.19 0.28
CA LYS A 63 -10.31 7.40 -0.44
C LYS A 63 -10.73 5.95 -0.62
N PHE A 64 -11.41 5.37 0.36
CA PHE A 64 -11.99 4.04 0.23
C PHE A 64 -13.04 3.98 -0.89
N ALA A 65 -13.96 4.95 -0.95
CA ALA A 65 -14.97 5.02 -1.99
C ALA A 65 -14.36 5.22 -3.40
N GLU A 66 -13.30 6.04 -3.51
CA GLU A 66 -12.52 6.20 -4.74
C GLU A 66 -11.90 4.86 -5.17
N GLY A 67 -11.32 4.10 -4.24
CA GLY A 67 -10.75 2.78 -4.48
C GLY A 67 -11.80 1.78 -4.98
N VAL A 68 -12.98 1.73 -4.37
CA VAL A 68 -14.11 0.88 -4.80
C VAL A 68 -14.57 1.25 -6.21
N SER A 69 -14.69 2.56 -6.49
CA SER A 69 -15.06 3.02 -7.84
C SER A 69 -14.04 2.58 -8.89
N ALA A 70 -12.74 2.76 -8.63
CA ALA A 70 -11.67 2.32 -9.52
C ALA A 70 -11.66 0.79 -9.71
N PHE A 71 -11.92 0.03 -8.62
CA PHE A 71 -12.02 -1.43 -8.67
C PHE A 71 -13.14 -1.90 -9.62
N HIS A 72 -14.32 -1.33 -9.51
CA HIS A 72 -15.46 -1.68 -10.40
C HIS A 72 -15.22 -1.27 -11.85
N GLN A 73 -14.37 -0.28 -12.09
CA GLN A 73 -13.91 0.11 -13.44
C GLN A 73 -12.75 -0.77 -13.95
N ASN A 74 -12.37 -1.83 -13.23
CA ASN A 74 -11.21 -2.68 -13.51
C ASN A 74 -9.85 -1.93 -13.52
N ASN A 75 -9.77 -0.76 -12.92
CA ASN A 75 -8.52 -0.04 -12.72
C ASN A 75 -7.89 -0.46 -11.39
N PHE A 76 -7.32 -1.68 -11.36
CA PHE A 76 -6.83 -2.30 -10.12
C PHE A 76 -5.59 -1.63 -9.54
N ILE A 77 -4.79 -0.94 -10.37
CA ILE A 77 -3.63 -0.18 -9.88
C ILE A 77 -4.11 1.04 -9.10
N LEU A 78 -4.98 1.85 -9.68
CA LEU A 78 -5.55 3.02 -9.03
C LEU A 78 -6.36 2.61 -7.78
N ALA A 79 -7.13 1.51 -7.88
CA ALA A 79 -7.89 1.00 -6.74
C ALA A 79 -6.98 0.73 -5.53
N ARG A 80 -5.87 0.00 -5.73
CA ARG A 80 -4.93 -0.29 -4.64
C ARG A 80 -4.24 0.96 -4.10
N ASP A 81 -3.91 1.92 -4.94
CA ASP A 81 -3.32 3.19 -4.51
C ASP A 81 -4.29 3.98 -3.61
N SER A 82 -5.57 4.07 -4.02
CA SER A 82 -6.62 4.71 -3.22
C SER A 82 -6.89 3.95 -1.92
N PHE A 83 -6.93 2.62 -1.94
CA PHE A 83 -7.08 1.80 -0.74
C PHE A 83 -5.89 1.93 0.23
N ALA A 84 -4.66 1.98 -0.29
CA ALA A 84 -3.48 2.19 0.54
C ALA A 84 -3.49 3.57 1.22
N LYS A 85 -4.02 4.60 0.55
CA LYS A 85 -4.23 5.93 1.12
C LYS A 85 -5.40 5.96 2.13
N ALA A 86 -6.43 5.13 1.91
CA ALA A 86 -7.55 5.01 2.83
C ALA A 86 -7.17 4.34 4.15
N ASP A 87 -6.31 3.31 4.10
CA ASP A 87 -5.89 2.51 5.25
C ASP A 87 -4.34 2.44 5.34
N PRO A 88 -3.65 3.56 5.66
CA PRO A 88 -2.19 3.60 5.70
C PRO A 88 -1.58 2.68 6.77
N GLU A 89 -2.31 2.42 7.87
CA GLU A 89 -1.86 1.54 8.94
C GLU A 89 -2.28 0.08 8.73
N ARG A 90 -2.99 -0.21 7.63
CA ARG A 90 -3.41 -1.57 7.24
C ARG A 90 -4.20 -2.30 8.34
N ARG A 91 -5.16 -1.58 8.94
CA ARG A 91 -5.97 -2.03 10.08
C ARG A 91 -7.42 -2.33 9.75
N ASP A 92 -7.86 -2.04 8.51
CA ASP A 92 -9.22 -2.32 8.08
C ASP A 92 -9.29 -3.58 7.21
N ALA A 93 -10.01 -4.60 7.70
CA ALA A 93 -10.14 -5.88 7.01
C ALA A 93 -10.79 -5.75 5.63
N LYS A 94 -11.77 -4.86 5.49
CA LYS A 94 -12.47 -4.62 4.23
C LYS A 94 -11.54 -4.03 3.19
N THR A 95 -10.77 -3.03 3.55
CA THR A 95 -9.78 -2.39 2.67
C THR A 95 -8.69 -3.37 2.25
N GLN A 96 -8.14 -4.15 3.19
CA GLN A 96 -7.12 -5.16 2.89
C GLN A 96 -7.67 -6.27 1.98
N PHE A 97 -8.94 -6.63 2.14
CA PHE A 97 -9.59 -7.61 1.26
C PHE A 97 -9.73 -7.09 -0.18
N TYR A 98 -10.14 -5.82 -0.37
CA TYR A 98 -10.18 -5.21 -1.71
C TYR A 98 -8.80 -5.08 -2.36
N ILE A 99 -7.75 -4.83 -1.57
CA ILE A 99 -6.36 -4.85 -2.06
C ILE A 99 -6.02 -6.25 -2.59
N ALA A 100 -6.28 -7.30 -1.80
CA ALA A 100 -6.04 -8.68 -2.20
C ALA A 100 -6.83 -9.06 -3.46
N TYR A 101 -8.09 -8.69 -3.51
CA TYR A 101 -8.95 -8.97 -4.67
C TYR A 101 -8.49 -8.21 -5.92
N SER A 102 -8.02 -6.97 -5.77
CA SER A 102 -7.45 -6.19 -6.88
C SER A 102 -6.18 -6.84 -7.45
N LEU A 103 -5.32 -7.37 -6.58
CA LEU A 103 -4.12 -8.13 -6.97
C LEU A 103 -4.48 -9.41 -7.74
N TYR A 104 -5.46 -10.16 -7.22
CA TYR A 104 -6.00 -11.34 -7.89
C TYR A 104 -6.54 -11.00 -9.29
N ARG A 105 -7.41 -9.99 -9.37
CA ARG A 105 -8.03 -9.59 -10.64
C ARG A 105 -7.03 -9.11 -11.67
N GLN A 106 -5.98 -8.42 -11.25
CA GLN A 106 -4.91 -7.96 -12.12
C GLN A 106 -3.98 -9.11 -12.53
N GLY A 107 -3.65 -10.00 -11.59
CA GLY A 107 -2.72 -11.11 -11.82
C GLY A 107 -3.35 -12.28 -12.58
N TRP A 108 -4.68 -12.32 -12.65
CA TRP A 108 -5.38 -13.41 -13.34
C TRP A 108 -5.21 -13.30 -14.86
N GLY A 109 -4.72 -14.36 -15.48
CA GLY A 109 -4.59 -14.50 -16.93
C GLY A 109 -5.31 -15.75 -17.46
N ARG A 110 -5.74 -15.70 -18.71
CA ARG A 110 -6.41 -16.86 -19.35
C ARG A 110 -5.47 -18.02 -19.60
N LEU A 111 -4.21 -17.75 -19.87
CA LEU A 111 -3.19 -18.77 -20.13
C LEU A 111 -2.29 -18.96 -18.91
N THR A 112 -1.74 -17.88 -18.38
CA THR A 112 -0.85 -17.88 -17.24
C THR A 112 -1.23 -16.77 -16.27
N ASN A 113 -1.12 -17.04 -14.97
CA ASN A 113 -1.31 -16.04 -13.93
C ASN A 113 0.01 -15.32 -13.63
N ASP A 114 -0.07 -14.15 -13.03
CA ASP A 114 1.07 -13.45 -12.46
C ASP A 114 1.30 -13.92 -11.02
N ASP A 115 2.27 -14.80 -10.84
CA ASP A 115 2.60 -15.40 -9.54
C ASP A 115 3.01 -14.35 -8.50
N ALA A 116 3.65 -13.26 -8.92
CA ALA A 116 4.09 -12.22 -7.99
C ALA A 116 2.89 -11.47 -7.41
N LEU A 117 1.91 -11.13 -8.25
CA LEU A 117 0.67 -10.50 -7.80
C LEU A 117 -0.17 -11.45 -6.94
N PHE A 118 -0.21 -12.74 -7.28
CA PHE A 118 -0.93 -13.74 -6.49
C PHE A 118 -0.32 -13.92 -5.09
N LYS A 119 1.01 -13.95 -4.97
CA LYS A 119 1.70 -14.01 -3.67
C LYS A 119 1.43 -12.77 -2.81
N GLN A 120 1.46 -11.58 -3.41
CA GLN A 120 1.08 -10.35 -2.70
C GLN A 120 -0.39 -10.35 -2.24
N ALA A 121 -1.28 -10.94 -3.04
CA ALA A 121 -2.68 -11.11 -2.65
C ALA A 121 -2.81 -12.02 -1.42
N LEU A 122 -2.07 -13.13 -1.37
CA LEU A 122 -2.04 -14.03 -0.21
C LEU A 122 -1.57 -13.33 1.05
N GLU A 123 -0.51 -12.51 0.98
CA GLU A 123 -0.03 -11.71 2.12
C GLU A 123 -1.10 -10.73 2.62
N SER A 124 -1.85 -10.12 1.71
CA SER A 124 -2.95 -9.22 2.09
C SER A 124 -4.10 -9.98 2.76
N LEU A 125 -4.42 -11.21 2.31
CA LEU A 125 -5.42 -12.08 2.95
C LEU A 125 -5.00 -12.56 4.34
N GLU A 126 -3.72 -12.79 4.58
CA GLU A 126 -3.22 -13.09 5.92
C GLU A 126 -3.48 -11.94 6.90
N ARG A 127 -3.33 -10.68 6.44
CA ARG A 127 -3.70 -9.50 7.24
C ARG A 127 -5.19 -9.45 7.51
N VAL A 128 -6.04 -9.71 6.49
CA VAL A 128 -7.50 -9.77 6.70
C VAL A 128 -7.83 -10.75 7.81
N ASN A 129 -7.32 -11.97 7.76
CA ASN A 129 -7.55 -13.01 8.76
C ASN A 129 -6.99 -12.64 10.15
N PHE A 130 -5.91 -11.86 10.20
CA PHE A 130 -5.36 -11.35 11.46
C PHE A 130 -6.27 -10.29 12.11
N ILE A 131 -6.86 -9.41 11.28
CA ILE A 131 -7.74 -8.32 11.73
C ILE A 131 -9.12 -8.87 12.10
N ASP A 132 -9.72 -9.67 11.20
CA ASP A 132 -11.04 -10.27 11.38
C ASP A 132 -11.07 -11.70 10.80
N LYS A 133 -11.04 -12.69 11.66
CA LYS A 133 -11.06 -14.12 11.28
C LYS A 133 -12.36 -14.56 10.59
N ASN A 134 -13.44 -13.83 10.83
CA ASN A 134 -14.77 -14.14 10.30
C ASN A 134 -15.16 -13.19 9.18
N PHE A 135 -14.21 -12.45 8.64
CA PHE A 135 -14.48 -11.47 7.60
C PHE A 135 -15.24 -12.07 6.41
N ARG A 136 -16.28 -11.38 6.01
CA ARG A 136 -17.03 -11.66 4.79
C ARG A 136 -17.41 -10.34 4.15
N SER A 137 -17.08 -10.18 2.86
CA SER A 137 -17.48 -9.01 2.09
C SER A 137 -19.00 -8.96 1.89
N ASP A 138 -19.57 -7.80 2.08
CA ASP A 138 -20.96 -7.44 1.81
C ASP A 138 -21.20 -7.02 0.34
N ASP A 139 -20.11 -6.80 -0.43
CA ASP A 139 -20.21 -6.42 -1.83
C ASP A 139 -20.75 -7.58 -2.69
N ALA A 140 -21.96 -7.36 -3.25
CA ALA A 140 -22.61 -8.35 -4.10
C ALA A 140 -21.90 -8.57 -5.46
N ALA A 141 -21.06 -7.62 -5.89
CA ALA A 141 -20.30 -7.74 -7.13
C ALA A 141 -19.11 -8.70 -7.03
N LEU A 142 -18.69 -9.04 -5.81
CA LEU A 142 -17.60 -9.99 -5.57
C LEU A 142 -18.16 -11.42 -5.57
N GLN A 143 -17.60 -12.29 -6.42
CA GLN A 143 -17.96 -13.70 -6.46
C GLN A 143 -17.34 -14.49 -5.31
N LEU A 144 -16.09 -14.14 -4.93
CA LEU A 144 -15.38 -14.70 -3.79
C LEU A 144 -15.49 -13.70 -2.64
N ARG A 145 -16.28 -14.01 -1.62
CA ARG A 145 -16.62 -13.04 -0.57
C ARG A 145 -15.84 -13.21 0.72
N THR A 146 -15.14 -14.33 0.87
CA THR A 146 -14.36 -14.63 2.06
C THR A 146 -12.88 -14.74 1.73
N PRO A 147 -11.99 -14.46 2.71
CA PRO A 147 -10.56 -14.70 2.54
C PRO A 147 -10.22 -16.13 2.16
N ALA A 148 -10.96 -17.11 2.68
CA ALA A 148 -10.75 -18.52 2.38
C ALA A 148 -11.09 -18.87 0.92
N GLU A 149 -12.21 -18.37 0.39
CA GLU A 149 -12.59 -18.56 -1.02
C GLU A 149 -11.54 -17.96 -1.96
N LEU A 150 -11.11 -16.71 -1.69
CA LEU A 150 -10.10 -16.04 -2.52
C LEU A 150 -8.73 -16.70 -2.39
N LYS A 151 -8.35 -17.14 -1.19
CA LYS A 151 -7.10 -17.87 -0.96
C LYS A 151 -7.04 -19.17 -1.77
N ASN A 152 -8.11 -19.96 -1.74
CA ASN A 152 -8.18 -21.21 -2.49
C ASN A 152 -8.01 -20.98 -4.00
N GLU A 153 -8.63 -19.94 -4.54
CA GLU A 153 -8.50 -19.58 -5.96
C GLU A 153 -7.07 -19.15 -6.32
N LEU A 154 -6.41 -18.37 -5.43
CA LEU A 154 -5.02 -17.94 -5.60
C LEU A 154 -4.05 -19.13 -5.54
N GLU A 155 -4.22 -20.02 -4.55
CA GLU A 155 -3.37 -21.20 -4.39
C GLU A 155 -3.55 -22.18 -5.56
N GLU A 156 -4.77 -22.37 -6.05
CA GLU A 156 -5.03 -23.14 -7.25
C GLU A 156 -4.33 -22.53 -8.47
N GLY A 157 -4.41 -21.20 -8.61
CA GLY A 157 -3.77 -20.48 -9.70
C GLY A 157 -2.24 -20.45 -9.68
N LEU A 158 -1.61 -20.72 -8.52
CA LEU A 158 -0.16 -20.86 -8.35
C LEU A 158 0.34 -22.28 -8.60
N ARG A 159 -0.55 -23.29 -8.62
CA ARG A 159 -0.15 -24.67 -8.87
C ARG A 159 0.00 -24.91 -10.37
N VAL A 160 1.15 -25.44 -10.76
CA VAL A 160 1.35 -25.96 -12.11
C VAL A 160 0.76 -27.37 -12.18
N THR A 161 -0.26 -27.57 -12.98
CA THR A 161 -0.96 -28.84 -13.15
C THR A 161 -0.96 -29.27 -14.62
N ALA A 162 -1.30 -30.55 -14.88
CA ALA A 162 -1.46 -31.04 -16.25
C ALA A 162 -2.53 -30.25 -17.03
N ASP A 163 -3.52 -29.70 -16.33
CA ASP A 163 -4.56 -28.86 -16.94
C ASP A 163 -4.03 -27.54 -17.50
N ASP A 164 -2.84 -27.08 -17.08
CA ASP A 164 -2.21 -25.87 -17.63
C ASP A 164 -1.81 -26.07 -19.10
N PHE A 165 -1.66 -27.29 -19.54
CA PHE A 165 -1.37 -27.65 -20.92
C PHE A 165 -2.65 -27.92 -21.75
N ASN A 166 -3.85 -27.80 -21.16
CA ASN A 166 -5.11 -27.98 -21.87
C ASN A 166 -5.43 -26.75 -22.71
N PRO A 167 -5.55 -26.88 -24.06
CA PRO A 167 -5.85 -25.74 -24.94
C PRO A 167 -7.24 -25.12 -24.69
N LEU A 168 -8.16 -25.84 -24.05
CA LEU A 168 -9.48 -25.31 -23.67
C LEU A 168 -9.43 -24.39 -22.44
N LYS A 169 -8.30 -24.26 -21.76
CA LYS A 169 -8.12 -23.37 -20.61
C LYS A 169 -8.34 -21.89 -20.99
N VAL A 170 -8.18 -21.53 -22.27
CA VAL A 170 -8.49 -20.18 -22.79
C VAL A 170 -9.96 -19.76 -22.60
N LEU A 171 -10.87 -20.72 -22.35
CA LEU A 171 -12.28 -20.47 -22.09
C LEU A 171 -12.57 -20.18 -20.60
N ARG A 172 -11.56 -20.28 -19.74
CA ARG A 172 -11.69 -19.99 -18.30
C ARG A 172 -12.10 -18.53 -18.09
N GLU A 173 -13.07 -18.33 -17.20
CA GLU A 173 -13.54 -17.01 -16.80
C GLU A 173 -12.97 -16.61 -15.43
N ARG A 174 -12.72 -15.31 -15.27
CA ARG A 174 -12.26 -14.72 -14.00
C ARG A 174 -13.46 -14.54 -13.06
N LYS A 175 -13.31 -14.98 -11.82
CA LYS A 175 -14.27 -14.80 -10.71
C LYS A 175 -14.17 -13.44 -10.04
#